data_0abdcff8a84ca0a29c519bfca14bf2c6
#
_entry.id   0abdcff8a84ca0a29c519bfca14bf2c6
#
_cell.length_a   1.000
_cell.length_b   1.000
_cell.length_c   1.000
_cell.angle_alpha   90.00
_cell.angle_beta   90.00
_cell.angle_gamma   90.00
#
_symmetry.space_group_name_H-M   'P 1'
#
loop_
_entity.id
_entity.type
_entity.pdbx_description
1 polymer ?
#
loop_
_entity_poly.entity_id
_entity_poly.type
_entity_poly.pdbx_seq_one_letter_code
_entity_poly.pdbx_strand_id
1 'polypeptide(L)'
;MIKVDRLFDLEKKFLNYSSWSGADGIYSYKVGEVIYMYFSDTFIGDSSSGGIRQNFTLINNSLATSYKNNISFIFNKNPVSSVFIPSSGYFWLEDSFLEDDKIFIYALNVENDIFSSNPFEIKGVCLIETSACFKEGNKYKIHELKKDEYNVVWGIATLKEDYYYIYGYINEYGNKKLVLKRNKDLL
;
A
#
# COMPACT_ATOMS: atom_id res chain seq x y z
N MET A 1 -0.45 -23.81 -20.17
CA MET A 1 0.30 -24.11 -18.91
C MET A 1 0.92 -22.80 -18.45
N ILE A 2 0.58 -22.33 -17.26
CA ILE A 2 1.19 -21.14 -16.68
C ILE A 2 2.55 -21.56 -16.10
N LYS A 3 3.63 -20.91 -16.54
CA LYS A 3 4.96 -21.11 -15.97
C LYS A 3 5.18 -20.03 -14.89
N VAL A 4 5.56 -20.46 -13.71
CA VAL A 4 5.91 -19.57 -12.59
C VAL A 4 7.39 -19.74 -12.29
N ASP A 5 8.15 -18.66 -12.43
CA ASP A 5 9.57 -18.64 -12.11
C ASP A 5 9.80 -17.80 -10.85
N ARG A 6 10.60 -18.31 -9.92
CA ARG A 6 10.96 -17.62 -8.70
C ARG A 6 12.11 -16.64 -8.96
N LEU A 7 11.96 -15.39 -8.55
CA LEU A 7 12.96 -14.33 -8.72
C LEU A 7 13.91 -14.28 -7.51
N PHE A 8 14.76 -15.29 -7.37
CA PHE A 8 15.67 -15.44 -6.23
C PHE A 8 16.56 -14.22 -5.96
N ASP A 9 17.04 -13.55 -7.01
CA ASP A 9 17.92 -12.38 -6.84
C ASP A 9 17.16 -11.16 -6.31
N LEU A 10 15.89 -11.03 -6.64
CA LEU A 10 15.03 -9.99 -6.07
C LEU A 10 14.69 -10.31 -4.61
N GLU A 11 14.32 -11.56 -4.33
CA GLU A 11 13.98 -12.04 -2.99
C GLU A 11 15.13 -11.80 -1.99
N LYS A 12 16.37 -12.14 -2.35
CA LYS A 12 17.54 -11.93 -1.50
C LYS A 12 17.72 -10.47 -1.05
N LYS A 13 17.32 -9.50 -1.87
CA LYS A 13 17.45 -8.08 -1.54
C LYS A 13 16.51 -7.66 -0.43
N PHE A 14 15.32 -8.26 -0.37
CA PHE A 14 14.38 -8.04 0.73
C PHE A 14 14.82 -8.72 2.03
N LEU A 15 15.49 -9.86 1.94
CA LEU A 15 15.93 -10.63 3.11
C LEU A 15 17.15 -10.04 3.84
N ASN A 16 17.98 -9.25 3.16
CA ASN A 16 19.26 -8.76 3.69
C ASN A 16 19.28 -7.27 3.98
N TYR A 17 18.12 -6.63 4.09
CA TYR A 17 18.06 -5.19 4.32
C TYR A 17 18.07 -4.90 5.84
N SER A 18 19.03 -4.09 6.30
CA SER A 18 19.27 -3.85 7.74
C SER A 18 18.32 -2.85 8.39
N SER A 19 17.61 -2.03 7.62
CA SER A 19 16.70 -1.01 8.18
C SER A 19 15.24 -1.24 7.87
N TRP A 20 14.93 -2.11 6.92
CA TRP A 20 13.59 -2.52 6.53
C TRP A 20 13.53 -4.06 6.60
N SER A 21 12.77 -4.60 7.51
CA SER A 21 12.81 -6.02 7.83
C SER A 21 11.57 -6.81 7.43
N GLY A 22 10.67 -6.19 6.70
CA GLY A 22 9.50 -6.84 6.12
C GLY A 22 8.26 -5.96 6.12
N ALA A 23 7.31 -6.29 5.28
CA ALA A 23 6.01 -5.64 5.18
C ALA A 23 4.96 -6.60 4.64
N ASP A 24 3.71 -6.17 4.68
CA ASP A 24 2.59 -6.78 3.95
C ASP A 24 2.00 -5.83 2.90
N GLY A 25 0.92 -6.25 2.22
CA GLY A 25 0.21 -5.42 1.25
C GLY A 25 1.11 -4.90 0.15
N ILE A 26 1.77 -5.79 -0.61
CA ILE A 26 2.76 -5.42 -1.63
C ILE A 26 2.09 -5.15 -2.95
N TYR A 27 2.16 -3.89 -3.39
CA TYR A 27 1.74 -3.46 -4.73
C TYR A 27 2.92 -2.84 -5.48
N SER A 28 2.87 -2.88 -6.81
CA SER A 28 3.95 -2.33 -7.62
C SER A 28 3.47 -1.83 -8.98
N TYR A 29 4.18 -0.83 -9.50
CA TYR A 29 4.03 -0.36 -10.88
C TYR A 29 5.40 0.04 -11.44
N LYS A 30 5.47 0.24 -12.75
CA LYS A 30 6.72 0.56 -13.44
C LYS A 30 6.61 1.88 -14.19
N VAL A 31 7.60 2.75 -14.02
CA VAL A 31 7.78 3.96 -14.83
C VAL A 31 9.19 3.94 -15.42
N GLY A 32 9.29 3.89 -16.74
CA GLY A 32 10.57 3.67 -17.41
C GLY A 32 11.23 2.35 -16.99
N GLU A 33 12.44 2.42 -16.46
CA GLU A 33 13.18 1.24 -15.96
C GLU A 33 13.06 1.06 -14.43
N VAL A 34 12.37 1.96 -13.73
CA VAL A 34 12.22 1.92 -12.27
C VAL A 34 10.94 1.21 -11.92
N ILE A 35 11.02 0.24 -11.02
CA ILE A 35 9.87 -0.38 -10.36
C ILE A 35 9.65 0.36 -9.05
N TYR A 36 8.45 0.88 -8.87
CA TYR A 36 7.98 1.50 -7.66
C TYR A 36 7.11 0.51 -6.90
N MET A 37 7.35 0.38 -5.61
CA MET A 37 6.62 -0.53 -4.73
C MET A 37 6.10 0.23 -3.53
N TYR A 38 4.96 -0.15 -3.02
CA TYR A 38 4.42 0.38 -1.77
C TYR A 38 3.80 -0.76 -0.95
N PHE A 39 3.84 -0.56 0.35
CA PHE A 39 3.53 -1.57 1.34
C PHE A 39 2.62 -0.98 2.40
N SER A 40 1.82 -1.83 3.04
CA SER A 40 1.07 -1.50 4.24
C SER A 40 1.93 -1.70 5.50
N ASP A 41 1.49 -2.43 6.49
CA ASP A 41 2.22 -2.58 7.75
C ASP A 41 3.66 -3.03 7.50
N THR A 42 4.59 -2.23 8.00
CA THR A 42 6.02 -2.36 7.70
C THR A 42 6.84 -2.35 8.99
N PHE A 43 7.76 -3.30 9.10
CA PHE A 43 8.72 -3.38 10.20
C PHE A 43 10.03 -2.70 9.81
N ILE A 44 10.36 -1.61 10.52
CA ILE A 44 11.61 -0.87 10.38
C ILE A 44 12.53 -1.27 11.53
N GLY A 45 13.64 -1.90 11.23
CA GLY A 45 14.60 -2.41 12.20
C GLY A 45 15.44 -3.53 11.63
N ASP A 46 16.23 -4.17 12.46
CA ASP A 46 17.14 -5.21 12.05
C ASP A 46 16.46 -6.59 12.03
N SER A 47 16.96 -7.46 11.18
CA SER A 47 16.63 -8.88 11.21
C SER A 47 17.91 -9.72 11.36
N SER A 48 17.84 -10.76 12.18
CA SER A 48 18.92 -11.74 12.29
C SER A 48 18.98 -12.64 11.05
N SER A 49 20.06 -13.40 10.91
CA SER A 49 20.22 -14.40 9.84
C SER A 49 19.13 -15.48 9.84
N GLY A 50 18.40 -15.66 10.94
CA GLY A 50 17.24 -16.55 11.04
C GLY A 50 15.91 -15.89 10.74
N GLY A 51 15.90 -14.64 10.26
CA GLY A 51 14.67 -13.90 9.95
C GLY A 51 13.92 -13.36 11.17
N ILE A 52 14.53 -13.42 12.36
CA ILE A 52 13.94 -12.87 13.59
C ILE A 52 14.17 -11.36 13.61
N ARG A 53 13.08 -10.60 13.67
CA ARG A 53 13.13 -9.14 13.80
C ARG A 53 13.57 -8.72 15.19
N GLN A 54 14.44 -7.73 15.25
CA GLN A 54 15.01 -7.19 16.50
C GLN A 54 14.94 -5.66 16.48
N ASN A 55 14.66 -5.05 17.63
CA ASN A 55 14.66 -3.59 17.78
C ASN A 55 13.87 -2.86 16.67
N PHE A 56 12.67 -3.33 16.38
CA PHE A 56 11.87 -2.79 15.30
C PHE A 56 10.81 -1.79 15.76
N THR A 57 10.46 -0.88 14.86
CA THR A 57 9.26 -0.05 14.91
C THR A 57 8.30 -0.51 13.83
N LEU A 58 7.03 -0.73 14.19
CA LEU A 58 5.97 -0.96 13.22
C LEU A 58 5.44 0.38 12.73
N ILE A 59 5.44 0.57 11.41
CA ILE A 59 4.79 1.68 10.72
C ILE A 59 3.74 1.13 9.76
N ASN A 60 2.73 1.91 9.40
CA ASN A 60 1.56 1.39 8.67
C ASN A 60 1.67 1.52 7.15
N ASN A 61 2.68 2.21 6.65
CA ASN A 61 3.03 2.17 5.22
C ASN A 61 4.45 2.64 4.96
N SER A 62 5.04 2.06 3.91
CA SER A 62 6.34 2.44 3.37
C SER A 62 6.35 2.29 1.85
N LEU A 63 7.36 2.86 1.21
CA LEU A 63 7.57 2.78 -0.23
C LEU A 63 8.95 2.20 -0.53
N ALA A 64 9.13 1.70 -1.75
CA ALA A 64 10.45 1.34 -2.26
C ALA A 64 10.56 1.62 -3.76
N THR A 65 11.80 1.81 -4.20
CA THR A 65 12.15 1.87 -5.61
C THR A 65 13.17 0.80 -5.94
N SER A 66 13.01 0.16 -7.09
CA SER A 66 14.00 -0.79 -7.60
C SER A 66 14.45 -0.35 -9.00
N TYR A 67 15.74 -0.09 -9.13
CA TYR A 67 16.37 0.24 -10.39
C TYR A 67 17.60 -0.65 -10.61
N LYS A 68 17.70 -1.28 -11.77
CA LYS A 68 18.70 -2.32 -12.07
C LYS A 68 18.67 -3.37 -10.96
N ASN A 69 19.68 -3.44 -10.13
CA ASN A 69 19.71 -4.42 -9.06
C ASN A 69 19.67 -3.80 -7.65
N ASN A 70 19.36 -2.52 -7.53
CA ASN A 70 19.31 -1.81 -6.25
C ASN A 70 17.89 -1.56 -5.81
N ILE A 71 17.58 -1.84 -4.54
CA ILE A 71 16.33 -1.45 -3.88
C ILE A 71 16.64 -0.36 -2.86
N SER A 72 15.83 0.69 -2.86
CA SER A 72 15.87 1.77 -1.88
C SER A 72 14.51 1.88 -1.20
N PHE A 73 14.47 1.77 0.12
CA PHE A 73 13.24 1.91 0.90
C PHE A 73 13.07 3.35 1.37
N ILE A 74 11.82 3.80 1.37
CA ILE A 74 11.41 5.17 1.69
C ILE A 74 10.38 5.13 2.82
N PHE A 75 10.71 5.78 3.92
CA PHE A 75 9.87 6.03 5.08
C PHE A 75 10.40 7.27 5.81
N ASN A 76 9.60 7.90 6.68
CA ASN A 76 10.09 9.00 7.48
C ASN A 76 11.06 8.49 8.54
N LYS A 77 12.24 9.11 8.66
CA LYS A 77 13.34 8.62 9.50
C LYS A 77 13.44 9.31 10.85
N ASN A 78 12.97 10.55 10.98
CA ASN A 78 13.11 11.36 12.17
C ASN A 78 11.81 12.12 12.49
N PRO A 79 10.91 11.57 13.32
CA PRO A 79 10.90 10.21 13.87
C PRO A 79 10.58 9.15 12.79
N VAL A 80 10.89 7.88 13.09
CA VAL A 80 10.50 6.77 12.21
C VAL A 80 8.98 6.68 12.16
N SER A 81 8.40 6.86 10.95
CA SER A 81 6.94 6.84 10.74
C SER A 81 6.58 6.54 9.29
N SER A 82 5.30 6.29 9.07
CA SER A 82 4.70 6.06 7.75
C SER A 82 4.94 7.22 6.79
N VAL A 83 4.98 6.92 5.48
CA VAL A 83 5.09 7.94 4.42
C VAL A 83 3.79 8.74 4.29
N PHE A 84 2.66 8.04 4.24
CA PHE A 84 1.34 8.64 4.14
C PHE A 84 0.64 8.56 5.50
N ILE A 85 0.21 9.71 5.99
CA ILE A 85 -0.39 9.85 7.33
C ILE A 85 -1.72 10.59 7.18
N PRO A 86 -2.85 10.01 7.64
CA PRO A 86 -4.13 10.71 7.70
C PRO A 86 -4.17 11.70 8.86
N SER A 87 -5.24 12.47 8.95
CA SER A 87 -5.52 13.36 10.09
C SER A 87 -5.85 12.60 11.38
N SER A 88 -6.39 11.38 11.26
CA SER A 88 -6.69 10.46 12.36
C SER A 88 -6.47 9.03 11.91
N GLY A 89 -6.01 8.16 12.81
CA GLY A 89 -5.72 6.76 12.49
C GLY A 89 -4.45 6.57 11.66
N TYR A 90 -4.51 5.62 10.72
CA TYR A 90 -3.40 5.30 9.83
C TYR A 90 -3.92 4.71 8.52
N PHE A 91 -3.06 4.63 7.51
CA PHE A 91 -3.39 4.07 6.20
C PHE A 91 -2.81 2.67 5.99
N TRP A 92 -3.68 1.72 5.58
CA TRP A 92 -3.28 0.55 4.82
C TRP A 92 -3.46 0.84 3.34
N LEU A 93 -2.42 0.58 2.56
CA LEU A 93 -2.41 0.87 1.13
C LEU A 93 -2.96 -0.33 0.35
N GLU A 94 -3.78 -0.02 -0.64
CA GLU A 94 -4.39 -0.95 -1.57
C GLU A 94 -3.88 -0.66 -2.99
N ASP A 95 -4.53 -1.18 -4.03
CA ASP A 95 -4.10 -1.01 -5.41
C ASP A 95 -4.25 0.43 -5.93
N SER A 96 -3.76 0.71 -7.14
CA SER A 96 -3.60 2.07 -7.65
C SER A 96 -3.85 2.21 -9.13
N PHE A 97 -4.10 3.45 -9.56
CA PHE A 97 -4.06 3.87 -10.95
C PHE A 97 -2.87 4.77 -11.23
N LEU A 98 -2.19 4.52 -12.33
CA LEU A 98 -1.19 5.41 -12.90
C LEU A 98 -1.89 6.33 -13.92
N GLU A 99 -1.76 7.64 -13.76
CA GLU A 99 -2.35 8.65 -14.61
C GLU A 99 -1.31 9.73 -14.89
N ASP A 100 -0.84 9.82 -16.12
CA ASP A 100 0.22 10.72 -16.54
C ASP A 100 1.48 10.60 -15.65
N ASP A 101 1.83 11.67 -14.94
CA ASP A 101 2.95 11.75 -14.01
C ASP A 101 2.56 11.51 -12.53
N LYS A 102 1.32 11.07 -12.29
CA LYS A 102 0.77 10.85 -10.97
C LYS A 102 0.37 9.39 -10.76
N ILE A 103 0.40 8.99 -9.51
CA ILE A 103 -0.22 7.76 -9.04
C ILE A 103 -1.31 8.09 -8.04
N PHE A 104 -2.42 7.38 -8.15
CA PHE A 104 -3.57 7.44 -7.27
C PHE A 104 -3.70 6.10 -6.55
N ILE A 105 -3.32 6.07 -5.29
CA ILE A 105 -3.28 4.86 -4.45
C ILE A 105 -4.54 4.81 -3.59
N TYR A 106 -5.32 3.75 -3.67
CA TYR A 106 -6.37 3.50 -2.70
C TYR A 106 -5.76 3.22 -1.34
N ALA A 107 -6.38 3.77 -0.30
CA ALA A 107 -5.93 3.59 1.07
C ALA A 107 -7.14 3.43 2.00
N LEU A 108 -7.07 2.43 2.87
CA LEU A 108 -8.02 2.26 3.95
C LEU A 108 -7.59 3.13 5.11
N ASN A 109 -8.46 4.04 5.55
CA ASN A 109 -8.24 4.75 6.80
C ASN A 109 -8.71 3.85 7.95
N VAL A 110 -7.76 3.45 8.79
CA VAL A 110 -7.95 2.48 9.85
C VAL A 110 -7.73 3.13 11.21
N GLU A 111 -8.54 2.80 12.17
CA GLU A 111 -8.35 3.14 13.57
C GLU A 111 -8.34 1.87 14.43
N ASN A 112 -7.62 1.92 15.55
CA ASN A 112 -7.63 0.84 16.50
C ASN A 112 -8.87 0.95 17.39
N ASP A 113 -9.65 -0.13 17.48
CA ASP A 113 -10.73 -0.27 18.44
C ASP A 113 -10.35 -1.32 19.49
N ILE A 114 -9.79 -0.85 20.60
CA ILE A 114 -9.33 -1.71 21.71
C ILE A 114 -10.49 -2.39 22.46
N PHE A 115 -11.72 -1.97 22.23
CA PHE A 115 -12.91 -2.54 22.87
C PHE A 115 -13.64 -3.58 22.00
N SER A 116 -13.25 -3.69 20.74
CA SER A 116 -13.81 -4.67 19.80
C SER A 116 -13.03 -5.98 19.81
N SER A 117 -13.71 -7.07 19.48
CA SER A 117 -13.07 -8.36 19.20
C SER A 117 -12.17 -8.30 17.94
N ASN A 118 -12.43 -7.36 17.05
CA ASN A 118 -11.55 -6.99 15.94
C ASN A 118 -10.88 -5.67 16.30
N PRO A 119 -9.55 -5.64 16.54
CA PRO A 119 -8.86 -4.43 16.96
C PRO A 119 -8.77 -3.36 15.87
N PHE A 120 -9.21 -3.64 14.65
CA PHE A 120 -9.11 -2.75 13.50
C PHE A 120 -10.48 -2.37 12.97
N GLU A 121 -10.75 -1.07 12.89
CA GLU A 121 -11.96 -0.53 12.29
C GLU A 121 -11.60 0.29 11.03
N ILE A 122 -12.16 -0.08 9.86
CA ILE A 122 -12.02 0.71 8.64
C ILE A 122 -13.01 1.87 8.70
N LYS A 123 -12.50 3.08 8.90
CA LYS A 123 -13.29 4.30 8.98
C LYS A 123 -13.73 4.80 7.61
N GLY A 124 -12.96 4.54 6.56
CA GLY A 124 -13.27 4.93 5.20
C GLY A 124 -12.22 4.50 4.20
N VAL A 125 -12.48 4.81 2.96
CA VAL A 125 -11.55 4.63 1.85
C VAL A 125 -11.15 6.01 1.35
N CYS A 126 -9.87 6.22 1.13
CA CYS A 126 -9.31 7.44 0.56
C CYS A 126 -8.56 7.11 -0.74
N LEU A 127 -8.31 8.14 -1.53
CA LEU A 127 -7.43 8.06 -2.68
C LEU A 127 -6.26 9.02 -2.44
N ILE A 128 -5.04 8.49 -2.38
CA ILE A 128 -3.82 9.27 -2.20
C ILE A 128 -3.25 9.61 -3.56
N GLU A 129 -3.18 10.91 -3.88
CA GLU A 129 -2.56 11.43 -5.08
C GLU A 129 -1.13 11.87 -4.79
N THR A 130 -0.15 11.32 -5.49
CA THR A 130 1.25 11.73 -5.41
C THR A 130 1.96 11.57 -6.77
N SER A 131 3.22 11.97 -6.87
CA SER A 131 4.01 11.75 -8.08
C SER A 131 4.17 10.25 -8.37
N ALA A 132 4.03 9.85 -9.63
CA ALA A 132 4.32 8.50 -10.07
C ALA A 132 5.82 8.12 -9.88
N CYS A 133 6.70 9.11 -9.82
CA CYS A 133 8.12 8.96 -9.51
C CYS A 133 8.40 9.41 -8.08
N PHE A 134 7.81 8.73 -7.11
CA PHE A 134 7.96 9.14 -5.71
C PHE A 134 9.39 8.96 -5.17
N LYS A 135 9.74 9.82 -4.23
CA LYS A 135 10.99 9.83 -3.50
C LYS A 135 10.77 10.36 -2.09
N GLU A 136 11.77 10.29 -1.23
CA GLU A 136 11.70 10.87 0.11
C GLU A 136 11.28 12.35 0.06
N GLY A 137 10.30 12.72 0.90
CA GLY A 137 9.78 14.09 0.98
C GLY A 137 8.77 14.49 -0.12
N ASN A 138 8.29 13.57 -0.93
CA ASN A 138 7.21 13.88 -1.88
C ASN A 138 5.96 14.38 -1.16
N LYS A 139 5.36 15.41 -1.75
CA LYS A 139 4.04 15.89 -1.33
C LYS A 139 2.96 14.95 -1.85
N TYR A 140 1.88 14.84 -1.11
CA TYR A 140 0.70 14.09 -1.50
C TYR A 140 -0.58 14.84 -1.13
N LYS A 141 -1.68 14.47 -1.76
CA LYS A 141 -3.03 14.90 -1.40
C LYS A 141 -3.85 13.68 -1.02
N ILE A 142 -4.78 13.86 -0.11
CA ILE A 142 -5.74 12.84 0.29
C ILE A 142 -7.11 13.30 -0.21
N HIS A 143 -7.76 12.44 -1.00
CA HIS A 143 -9.12 12.60 -1.45
C HIS A 143 -9.99 11.60 -0.68
N GLU A 144 -10.80 12.07 0.24
CA GLU A 144 -11.75 11.23 0.95
C GLU A 144 -12.86 10.79 0.01
N LEU A 145 -13.10 9.48 -0.06
CA LEU A 145 -14.18 8.93 -0.86
C LEU A 145 -15.44 8.82 0.00
N LYS A 146 -16.57 9.24 -0.56
CA LYS A 146 -17.86 9.08 0.12
C LYS A 146 -18.12 7.60 0.34
N LYS A 147 -18.52 7.25 1.57
CA LYS A 147 -19.07 5.92 1.85
C LYS A 147 -20.33 5.72 1.01
N ASP A 148 -20.42 4.59 0.35
CA ASP A 148 -21.66 4.18 -0.28
C ASP A 148 -22.62 3.54 0.74
N GLU A 149 -23.86 3.29 0.32
CA GLU A 149 -24.90 2.71 1.17
C GLU A 149 -24.60 1.29 1.67
N TYR A 150 -23.67 0.59 0.99
CA TYR A 150 -23.28 -0.79 1.32
C TYR A 150 -21.97 -0.88 2.10
N ASN A 151 -21.34 0.25 2.44
CA ASN A 151 -20.03 0.32 3.10
C ASN A 151 -18.97 -0.53 2.38
N VAL A 152 -18.91 -0.44 1.06
CA VAL A 152 -17.95 -1.18 0.24
C VAL A 152 -16.53 -0.70 0.51
N VAL A 153 -15.63 -1.65 0.74
CA VAL A 153 -14.18 -1.40 0.79
C VAL A 153 -13.66 -1.46 -0.65
N TRP A 154 -13.47 -0.29 -1.25
CA TRP A 154 -13.01 -0.14 -2.64
C TRP A 154 -11.49 -0.11 -2.76
N GLY A 155 -10.98 -0.53 -3.93
CA GLY A 155 -9.58 -0.36 -4.31
C GLY A 155 -8.69 -1.57 -4.06
N ILE A 156 -9.24 -2.73 -3.69
CA ILE A 156 -8.45 -3.96 -3.47
C ILE A 156 -7.76 -4.49 -4.72
N ALA A 157 -8.28 -4.16 -5.90
CA ALA A 157 -7.67 -4.35 -7.20
C ALA A 157 -8.24 -3.32 -8.18
N THR A 158 -7.45 -2.90 -9.14
CA THR A 158 -7.81 -1.87 -10.10
C THR A 158 -7.33 -2.24 -11.51
N LEU A 159 -8.07 -1.76 -12.51
CA LEU A 159 -7.67 -1.88 -13.91
C LEU A 159 -8.10 -0.62 -14.65
N LYS A 160 -7.19 0.00 -15.40
CA LYS A 160 -7.48 1.13 -16.29
C LYS A 160 -7.43 0.67 -17.74
N GLU A 161 -8.54 0.84 -18.43
CA GLU A 161 -8.68 0.73 -19.88
C GLU A 161 -9.46 1.96 -20.38
N ASP A 162 -10.56 1.79 -21.13
CA ASP A 162 -11.49 2.87 -21.49
C ASP A 162 -12.23 3.45 -20.26
N TYR A 163 -12.25 2.70 -19.18
CA TYR A 163 -12.84 3.03 -17.90
C TYR A 163 -11.85 2.68 -16.78
N TYR A 164 -12.05 3.27 -15.61
CA TYR A 164 -11.46 2.84 -14.35
C TYR A 164 -12.34 1.73 -13.78
N TYR A 165 -11.84 0.51 -13.74
CA TYR A 165 -12.48 -0.64 -13.12
C TYR A 165 -11.92 -0.78 -11.71
N ILE A 166 -12.79 -0.74 -10.71
CA ILE A 166 -12.40 -0.73 -9.30
C ILE A 166 -13.11 -1.88 -8.61
N TYR A 167 -12.32 -2.83 -8.14
CA TYR A 167 -12.81 -3.94 -7.34
C TYR A 167 -12.84 -3.56 -5.87
N GLY A 168 -13.84 -4.08 -5.18
CA GLY A 168 -14.01 -3.91 -3.75
C GLY A 168 -14.70 -5.13 -3.14
N TYR A 169 -14.94 -5.08 -1.85
CA TYR A 169 -15.75 -6.10 -1.19
C TYR A 169 -16.72 -5.49 -0.19
N ILE A 170 -17.82 -6.20 0.00
CA ILE A 170 -18.77 -5.99 1.10
C ILE A 170 -18.51 -7.08 2.13
N ASN A 171 -18.42 -6.72 3.40
CA ASN A 171 -18.33 -7.70 4.50
C ASN A 171 -19.71 -7.90 5.13
N GLU A 172 -20.34 -9.01 4.83
CA GLU A 172 -21.62 -9.40 5.42
C GLU A 172 -21.40 -10.56 6.40
N TYR A 173 -21.48 -10.28 7.70
CA TYR A 173 -21.36 -11.29 8.76
C TYR A 173 -20.11 -12.19 8.63
N GLY A 174 -18.96 -11.59 8.27
CA GLY A 174 -17.70 -12.32 8.08
C GLY A 174 -17.52 -12.92 6.67
N ASN A 175 -18.53 -12.87 5.81
CA ASN A 175 -18.44 -13.30 4.43
C ASN A 175 -18.12 -12.11 3.52
N LYS A 176 -16.98 -12.17 2.83
CA LYS A 176 -16.61 -11.13 1.86
C LYS A 176 -17.22 -11.45 0.49
N LYS A 177 -18.01 -10.51 -0.03
CA LYS A 177 -18.57 -10.57 -1.39
C LYS A 177 -17.82 -9.60 -2.28
N LEU A 178 -17.22 -10.09 -3.36
CA LEU A 178 -16.55 -9.28 -4.35
C LEU A 178 -17.57 -8.44 -5.12
N VAL A 179 -17.25 -7.16 -5.31
CA VAL A 179 -18.04 -6.20 -6.09
C VAL A 179 -17.14 -5.43 -7.06
N LEU A 180 -17.72 -4.94 -8.14
CA LEU A 180 -17.03 -4.18 -9.17
C LEU A 180 -17.83 -2.93 -9.51
N LYS A 181 -17.16 -1.79 -9.57
CA LYS A 181 -17.68 -0.58 -10.24
C LYS A 181 -16.75 -0.16 -11.39
N ARG A 182 -17.32 0.61 -12.34
CA ARG A 182 -16.53 1.27 -13.38
C ARG A 182 -16.94 2.74 -13.49
N ASN A 183 -15.96 3.60 -13.68
CA ASN A 183 -16.16 5.04 -13.87
C ASN A 183 -15.39 5.50 -15.11
N LYS A 184 -15.84 6.59 -15.72
CA LYS A 184 -15.06 7.29 -16.78
C LYS A 184 -13.99 8.17 -16.18
N ASP A 185 -14.31 8.81 -15.05
CA ASP A 185 -13.44 9.72 -14.33
C ASP A 185 -13.01 9.08 -13.02
N LEU A 186 -11.80 9.36 -12.58
CA LEU A 186 -11.21 8.76 -11.39
C LEU A 186 -11.76 9.38 -10.09
N LEU A 187 -12.07 10.69 -10.10
CA LEU A 187 -12.55 11.50 -8.97
C LEU A 187 -13.93 12.08 -9.27
#